data_555b45da61850fab53e4d34fa7b5b6fa
#
_entry.id   555b45da61850fab53e4d34fa7b5b6fa
#
_cell.length_a   1.000
_cell.length_b   1.000
_cell.length_c   1.000
_cell.angle_alpha   90.00
_cell.angle_beta   90.00
_cell.angle_gamma   90.00
#
_symmetry.space_group_name_H-M   'P 1'
#
loop_
_entity.id
_entity.type
_entity.pdbx_description
1 polymer ?
#
loop_
_entity_poly.entity_id
_entity_poly.type
_entity_poly.pdbx_seq_one_letter_code
_entity_poly.pdbx_strand_id
1 'polypeptide(L)'
;MISIDRLKSLKPEVSSLFVLKRCGQTQVESKILSDDLLNFINREAEENSRTFFAFNKLTHWEIVAIVDECDTAYKQVEKLRKLGGKLLDFCDNEYIKHLQFVSNLSKEEVLGFVEGMLLASYTFDSYKTDPKRLIHPFDKLSVINPEVEMQDIERLLIIAGAVEKCKDLVNEPYCSLNAEGLAAAFVNMSHEAGIDVEVWHKDRIEKEKMGGLLAVNKGSVDPPTFTIMRYNPNDAVNSQPIVLVGKGLVYDTGGLNLKPGDYMNDMKEDMAGAAMMASAIYAVACLGLPVNIIGLFPATDNRPCGNAYASGDIINMYDGTNVEVVNTDAEGRMILADALAYAKGLSPELVVDAATLTGAAARAIGSFGIASVQQKAEQYMSLLKQSGETVYERIAEFPFWEEYDELIKSDIADIKNCGAAEAGMITAGKFLAHFTDYPYIHLDIAGVAMFDKKRDYTGKGASGYGVRLIVDFLETLASNSKK
;
A
#
# COMPACT_ATOMS: atom_id res chain seq x y z
N MET A 1 -10.83 -14.26 2.59
CA MET A 1 -11.65 -13.01 2.56
C MET A 1 -13.08 -13.33 2.97
N ILE A 2 -13.75 -12.50 3.79
CA ILE A 2 -15.17 -12.66 4.17
C ILE A 2 -16.08 -12.43 2.97
N SER A 3 -17.25 -13.12 2.94
CA SER A 3 -18.23 -12.92 1.88
C SER A 3 -19.13 -11.72 2.18
N ILE A 4 -19.46 -10.94 1.16
CA ILE A 4 -20.34 -9.77 1.31
C ILE A 4 -21.48 -9.88 0.31
N ASP A 5 -22.71 -9.67 0.80
CA ASP A 5 -23.91 -9.56 -0.06
C ASP A 5 -24.77 -8.35 0.32
N ARG A 6 -25.76 -8.08 -0.51
CA ARG A 6 -26.74 -7.02 -0.30
C ARG A 6 -28.11 -7.63 -0.02
N LEU A 7 -28.77 -7.14 1.03
CA LEU A 7 -30.16 -7.51 1.36
C LEU A 7 -31.08 -6.30 1.25
N LYS A 8 -32.36 -6.57 0.95
CA LYS A 8 -33.42 -5.55 0.90
C LYS A 8 -34.09 -5.30 2.24
N SER A 9 -34.02 -6.28 3.15
CA SER A 9 -34.68 -6.21 4.45
C SER A 9 -33.99 -7.08 5.46
N LEU A 10 -34.16 -6.76 6.73
CA LEU A 10 -33.68 -7.53 7.88
C LEU A 10 -34.27 -8.96 7.91
N LYS A 11 -33.43 -9.90 8.31
CA LYS A 11 -33.81 -11.27 8.67
C LYS A 11 -33.77 -11.40 10.20
N PRO A 12 -34.89 -11.68 10.89
CA PRO A 12 -34.97 -11.60 12.36
C PRO A 12 -34.04 -12.52 13.12
N GLU A 13 -33.62 -13.63 12.51
CA GLU A 13 -32.77 -14.65 13.16
C GLU A 13 -31.27 -14.44 12.94
N VAL A 14 -30.87 -13.41 12.22
CA VAL A 14 -29.48 -13.09 11.92
C VAL A 14 -29.04 -11.90 12.78
N SER A 15 -27.83 -11.99 13.35
CA SER A 15 -27.24 -10.88 14.12
C SER A 15 -27.21 -9.60 13.31
N SER A 16 -27.54 -8.49 13.95
CA SER A 16 -27.74 -7.20 13.27
C SER A 16 -26.91 -6.10 13.92
N LEU A 17 -26.28 -5.27 13.09
CA LEU A 17 -25.61 -4.04 13.49
C LEU A 17 -26.41 -2.83 12.98
N PHE A 18 -26.70 -1.91 13.88
CA PHE A 18 -27.26 -0.60 13.62
C PHE A 18 -26.22 0.47 13.91
N VAL A 19 -25.83 1.24 12.91
CA VAL A 19 -24.92 2.37 13.10
C VAL A 19 -25.72 3.66 13.07
N LEU A 20 -25.66 4.42 14.16
CA LEU A 20 -26.38 5.66 14.36
C LEU A 20 -25.38 6.84 14.36
N LYS A 21 -25.64 7.85 13.55
CA LYS A 21 -24.83 9.08 13.49
C LYS A 21 -25.35 10.08 14.52
N ARG A 22 -24.43 10.67 15.30
CA ARG A 22 -24.74 11.72 16.27
C ARG A 22 -24.11 13.04 15.84
N CYS A 23 -24.95 14.06 15.66
CA CYS A 23 -24.54 15.41 15.28
C CYS A 23 -24.43 16.28 16.56
N GLY A 24 -23.22 16.65 16.96
CA GLY A 24 -22.99 17.45 18.16
C GLY A 24 -23.40 16.73 19.45
N GLN A 25 -24.12 17.44 20.32
CA GLN A 25 -24.66 16.89 21.59
C GLN A 25 -26.12 16.39 21.48
N THR A 26 -26.63 16.24 20.25
CA THR A 26 -28.01 15.78 20.07
C THR A 26 -28.16 14.30 20.36
N GLN A 27 -29.36 13.90 20.77
CA GLN A 27 -29.71 12.49 20.91
C GLN A 27 -29.73 11.82 19.52
N VAL A 28 -29.41 10.52 19.47
CA VAL A 28 -29.52 9.74 18.25
C VAL A 28 -30.97 9.33 18.03
N GLU A 29 -31.38 9.29 16.76
CA GLU A 29 -32.71 8.89 16.34
C GLU A 29 -32.62 7.63 15.45
N SER A 30 -33.64 6.80 15.50
CA SER A 30 -33.77 5.62 14.67
C SER A 30 -35.25 5.29 14.44
N LYS A 31 -35.61 4.93 13.20
CA LYS A 31 -36.94 4.40 12.88
C LYS A 31 -37.02 2.88 12.98
N ILE A 32 -35.88 2.23 13.30
CA ILE A 32 -35.75 0.76 13.28
C ILE A 32 -35.72 0.20 14.69
N LEU A 33 -35.11 0.92 15.65
CA LEU A 33 -35.04 0.54 17.05
C LEU A 33 -36.32 0.93 17.80
N SER A 34 -36.68 0.16 18.83
CA SER A 34 -37.79 0.52 19.71
C SER A 34 -37.50 1.77 20.52
N ASP A 35 -38.52 2.53 20.88
CA ASP A 35 -38.36 3.76 21.67
C ASP A 35 -37.68 3.51 23.02
N ASP A 36 -38.00 2.39 23.69
CA ASP A 36 -37.40 2.02 24.98
C ASP A 36 -35.90 1.77 24.84
N LEU A 37 -35.48 1.06 23.80
CA LEU A 37 -34.06 0.79 23.51
C LEU A 37 -33.33 2.08 23.13
N LEU A 38 -33.97 2.93 22.32
CA LEU A 38 -33.40 4.21 21.91
C LEU A 38 -33.20 5.16 23.10
N ASN A 39 -34.20 5.24 24.00
CA ASN A 39 -34.13 6.03 25.23
C ASN A 39 -33.00 5.51 26.15
N PHE A 40 -32.85 4.20 26.28
CA PHE A 40 -31.75 3.59 27.05
C PHE A 40 -30.39 3.97 26.43
N ILE A 41 -30.22 3.81 25.13
CA ILE A 41 -28.99 4.09 24.42
C ILE A 41 -28.62 5.58 24.55
N ASN A 42 -29.55 6.50 24.37
CA ASN A 42 -29.33 7.93 24.51
C ASN A 42 -28.91 8.32 25.91
N ARG A 43 -29.56 7.77 26.94
CA ARG A 43 -29.17 7.99 28.33
C ARG A 43 -27.75 7.51 28.63
N GLU A 44 -27.41 6.28 28.24
CA GLU A 44 -26.08 5.72 28.45
C GLU A 44 -24.99 6.48 27.66
N ALA A 45 -25.33 6.98 26.49
CA ALA A 45 -24.41 7.78 25.69
C ALA A 45 -24.15 9.16 26.32
N GLU A 46 -25.18 9.75 26.92
CA GLU A 46 -25.09 11.06 27.60
C GLU A 46 -24.40 10.95 28.98
N GLU A 47 -24.84 10.02 29.83
CA GLU A 47 -24.36 9.90 31.21
C GLU A 47 -23.00 9.19 31.30
N ASN A 48 -22.74 8.17 30.46
CA ASN A 48 -21.60 7.27 30.54
C ASN A 48 -20.67 7.33 29.33
N SER A 49 -20.91 8.23 28.37
CA SER A 49 -20.14 8.34 27.11
C SER A 49 -20.01 7.02 26.34
N ARG A 50 -21.00 6.14 26.50
CA ARG A 50 -21.02 4.82 25.87
C ARG A 50 -21.49 4.93 24.43
N THR A 51 -20.69 4.41 23.48
CA THR A 51 -20.98 4.48 22.04
C THR A 51 -21.15 3.11 21.38
N PHE A 52 -21.01 2.03 22.13
CA PHE A 52 -21.16 0.66 21.63
C PHE A 52 -22.00 -0.18 22.59
N PHE A 53 -23.04 -0.81 22.06
CA PHE A 53 -24.01 -1.61 22.80
C PHE A 53 -24.19 -2.94 22.07
N ALA A 54 -24.10 -4.05 22.80
CA ALA A 54 -24.32 -5.39 22.26
C ALA A 54 -25.28 -6.14 23.19
N PHE A 55 -26.36 -6.64 22.61
CA PHE A 55 -27.43 -7.34 23.31
C PHE A 55 -27.53 -8.77 22.77
N ASN A 56 -27.15 -9.74 23.59
CA ASN A 56 -27.32 -11.15 23.27
C ASN A 56 -28.78 -11.57 23.46
N LYS A 57 -29.46 -11.95 22.38
CA LYS A 57 -30.86 -12.43 22.37
C LYS A 57 -30.94 -13.95 22.36
N LEU A 58 -29.88 -14.65 22.79
CA LEU A 58 -29.69 -16.10 22.79
C LEU A 58 -29.52 -16.73 21.39
N THR A 59 -30.32 -16.35 20.41
CA THR A 59 -30.28 -16.88 19.05
C THR A 59 -29.46 -15.98 18.10
N HIS A 60 -29.37 -14.70 18.42
CA HIS A 60 -28.65 -13.69 17.60
C HIS A 60 -28.24 -12.51 18.49
N TRP A 61 -27.42 -11.61 17.93
CA TRP A 61 -27.02 -10.38 18.58
C TRP A 61 -27.70 -9.17 17.93
N GLU A 62 -28.12 -8.22 18.75
CA GLU A 62 -28.47 -6.86 18.34
C GLU A 62 -27.36 -5.92 18.81
N ILE A 63 -26.67 -5.30 17.86
CA ILE A 63 -25.52 -4.43 18.13
C ILE A 63 -25.88 -3.02 17.67
N VAL A 64 -25.58 -2.02 18.50
CA VAL A 64 -25.77 -0.62 18.16
C VAL A 64 -24.45 0.12 18.38
N ALA A 65 -23.99 0.83 17.37
CA ALA A 65 -22.82 1.70 17.46
C ALA A 65 -23.23 3.15 17.18
N ILE A 66 -22.77 4.07 18.02
CA ILE A 66 -22.93 5.53 17.80
C ILE A 66 -21.63 6.06 17.25
N VAL A 67 -21.73 6.82 16.16
CA VAL A 67 -20.59 7.46 15.50
C VAL A 67 -20.83 8.97 15.48
N ASP A 68 -19.99 9.71 16.20
CA ASP A 68 -20.04 11.18 16.19
C ASP A 68 -19.60 11.71 14.83
N GLU A 69 -20.25 12.75 14.37
CA GLU A 69 -19.91 13.46 13.14
C GLU A 69 -18.52 14.07 13.22
N CYS A 70 -17.78 13.98 12.13
CA CYS A 70 -16.44 14.57 11.97
C CYS A 70 -16.50 15.85 11.13
N ASP A 71 -15.48 16.69 11.28
CA ASP A 71 -15.33 17.97 10.56
C ASP A 71 -15.09 17.81 9.05
N THR A 72 -14.63 16.63 8.62
CA THR A 72 -14.37 16.33 7.19
C THR A 72 -14.89 14.94 6.82
N ALA A 73 -15.34 14.80 5.57
CA ALA A 73 -15.90 13.55 5.06
C ALA A 73 -14.90 12.38 5.15
N TYR A 74 -13.63 12.59 4.77
CA TYR A 74 -12.63 11.52 4.81
C TYR A 74 -12.34 11.02 6.23
N LYS A 75 -12.36 11.90 7.25
CA LYS A 75 -12.22 11.49 8.65
C LYS A 75 -13.44 10.71 9.14
N GLN A 76 -14.62 11.06 8.65
CA GLN A 76 -15.86 10.34 8.94
C GLN A 76 -15.77 8.91 8.40
N VAL A 77 -15.37 8.74 7.15
CA VAL A 77 -15.17 7.43 6.50
C VAL A 77 -14.11 6.62 7.25
N GLU A 78 -12.99 7.25 7.64
CA GLU A 78 -11.94 6.58 8.41
C GLU A 78 -12.43 6.10 9.79
N LYS A 79 -13.27 6.89 10.46
CA LYS A 79 -13.87 6.48 11.75
C LYS A 79 -14.74 5.23 11.60
N LEU A 80 -15.47 5.14 10.48
CA LEU A 80 -16.29 3.96 10.15
C LEU A 80 -15.42 2.76 9.74
N ARG A 81 -14.33 2.99 8.99
CA ARG A 81 -13.35 1.95 8.67
C ARG A 81 -12.77 1.32 9.95
N LYS A 82 -12.41 2.15 10.93
CA LYS A 82 -11.95 1.68 12.25
C LYS A 82 -13.04 0.92 13.02
N LEU A 83 -14.29 1.37 12.94
CA LEU A 83 -15.41 0.65 13.54
C LEU A 83 -15.58 -0.72 12.90
N GLY A 84 -15.45 -0.84 11.58
CA GLY A 84 -15.49 -2.11 10.87
C GLY A 84 -14.47 -3.12 11.40
N GLY A 85 -13.21 -2.68 11.56
CA GLY A 85 -12.15 -3.52 12.13
C GLY A 85 -12.45 -3.97 13.58
N LYS A 86 -12.91 -3.06 14.43
CA LYS A 86 -13.29 -3.38 15.82
C LYS A 86 -14.47 -4.35 15.89
N LEU A 87 -15.41 -4.20 14.98
CA LEU A 87 -16.58 -5.07 14.96
C LEU A 87 -16.24 -6.48 14.50
N LEU A 88 -15.32 -6.63 13.55
CA LEU A 88 -14.83 -7.96 13.16
C LEU A 88 -14.23 -8.69 14.38
N ASP A 89 -13.37 -8.02 15.16
CA ASP A 89 -12.82 -8.59 16.38
C ASP A 89 -13.92 -9.01 17.38
N PHE A 90 -14.96 -8.21 17.54
CA PHE A 90 -16.10 -8.55 18.37
C PHE A 90 -16.84 -9.78 17.84
N CYS A 91 -17.13 -9.83 16.53
CA CYS A 91 -17.80 -10.97 15.90
C CYS A 91 -16.99 -12.26 16.06
N ASP A 92 -15.68 -12.21 15.89
CA ASP A 92 -14.80 -13.38 16.06
C ASP A 92 -14.79 -13.86 17.51
N ASN A 93 -14.70 -12.96 18.48
CA ASN A 93 -14.70 -13.29 19.92
C ASN A 93 -16.03 -13.89 20.38
N GLU A 94 -17.15 -13.42 19.83
CA GLU A 94 -18.50 -13.90 20.17
C GLU A 94 -19.01 -15.00 19.23
N TYR A 95 -18.15 -15.52 18.33
CA TYR A 95 -18.46 -16.56 17.36
C TYR A 95 -19.68 -16.23 16.46
N ILE A 96 -19.84 -14.96 16.11
CA ILE A 96 -20.88 -14.50 15.18
C ILE A 96 -20.40 -14.79 13.76
N LYS A 97 -21.07 -15.69 13.07
CA LYS A 97 -20.70 -16.07 11.69
C LYS A 97 -21.27 -15.16 10.62
N HIS A 98 -22.44 -14.59 10.88
CA HIS A 98 -23.16 -13.76 9.92
C HIS A 98 -23.71 -12.52 10.62
N LEU A 99 -23.45 -11.35 10.03
CA LEU A 99 -23.93 -10.06 10.49
C LEU A 99 -24.69 -9.33 9.38
N GLN A 100 -25.81 -8.71 9.71
CA GLN A 100 -26.52 -7.77 8.87
C GLN A 100 -26.16 -6.34 9.30
N PHE A 101 -25.68 -5.54 8.38
CA PHE A 101 -25.35 -4.14 8.62
C PHE A 101 -26.47 -3.25 8.08
N VAL A 102 -27.15 -2.55 8.96
CA VAL A 102 -28.27 -1.66 8.65
C VAL A 102 -27.90 -0.24 9.02
N SER A 103 -27.99 0.67 8.07
CA SER A 103 -27.71 2.07 8.35
C SER A 103 -28.45 3.01 7.38
N ASN A 104 -28.57 4.27 7.80
CA ASN A 104 -28.96 5.41 6.99
C ASN A 104 -27.77 6.32 6.67
N LEU A 105 -26.57 5.78 6.77
CA LEU A 105 -25.32 6.44 6.41
C LEU A 105 -25.22 6.64 4.91
N SER A 106 -24.40 7.60 4.47
CA SER A 106 -24.10 7.77 3.04
C SER A 106 -23.40 6.52 2.48
N LYS A 107 -23.43 6.41 1.16
CA LYS A 107 -22.76 5.31 0.43
C LYS A 107 -21.28 5.19 0.83
N GLU A 108 -20.54 6.29 0.86
CA GLU A 108 -19.10 6.34 1.19
C GLU A 108 -18.86 5.89 2.62
N GLU A 109 -19.72 6.30 3.54
CA GLU A 109 -19.66 5.91 4.96
C GLU A 109 -19.87 4.40 5.14
N VAL A 110 -20.86 3.83 4.44
CA VAL A 110 -21.13 2.37 4.46
C VAL A 110 -19.96 1.60 3.85
N LEU A 111 -19.45 2.04 2.70
CA LEU A 111 -18.33 1.40 2.03
C LEU A 111 -17.06 1.47 2.87
N GLY A 112 -16.82 2.59 3.58
CA GLY A 112 -15.70 2.70 4.51
C GLY A 112 -15.78 1.67 5.66
N PHE A 113 -16.97 1.45 6.23
CA PHE A 113 -17.18 0.42 7.23
C PHE A 113 -16.89 -1.00 6.68
N VAL A 114 -17.44 -1.30 5.50
CA VAL A 114 -17.23 -2.60 4.81
C VAL A 114 -15.77 -2.82 4.50
N GLU A 115 -15.08 -1.80 3.99
CA GLU A 115 -13.63 -1.83 3.73
C GLU A 115 -12.83 -2.13 4.99
N GLY A 116 -13.19 -1.50 6.11
CA GLY A 116 -12.54 -1.76 7.40
C GLY A 116 -12.67 -3.21 7.86
N MET A 117 -13.82 -3.84 7.68
CA MET A 117 -14.01 -5.27 7.97
C MET A 117 -13.18 -6.15 7.03
N LEU A 118 -13.16 -5.86 5.72
CA LEU A 118 -12.38 -6.60 4.73
C LEU A 118 -10.88 -6.55 5.05
N LEU A 119 -10.34 -5.35 5.27
CA LEU A 119 -8.92 -5.17 5.56
C LEU A 119 -8.50 -5.83 6.89
N ALA A 120 -9.40 -5.85 7.88
CA ALA A 120 -9.15 -6.47 9.17
C ALA A 120 -9.22 -8.00 9.13
N SER A 121 -9.90 -8.58 8.14
CA SER A 121 -10.06 -10.04 8.02
C SER A 121 -8.80 -10.75 7.50
N TYR A 122 -7.81 -10.00 7.03
CA TYR A 122 -6.57 -10.57 6.53
C TYR A 122 -5.73 -11.20 7.65
N THR A 123 -5.25 -12.41 7.42
CA THR A 123 -4.31 -13.11 8.30
C THR A 123 -3.25 -13.82 7.46
N PHE A 124 -1.97 -13.64 7.80
CA PHE A 124 -0.87 -14.40 7.23
C PHE A 124 -0.60 -15.64 8.09
N ASP A 125 -1.02 -16.80 7.61
CA ASP A 125 -0.97 -18.06 8.36
C ASP A 125 -0.40 -19.24 7.56
N SER A 126 0.13 -18.99 6.38
CA SER A 126 0.65 -19.99 5.44
C SER A 126 1.63 -21.00 6.06
N TYR A 127 2.31 -20.62 7.13
CA TYR A 127 3.30 -21.45 7.82
C TYR A 127 2.82 -22.01 9.17
N LYS A 128 1.55 -21.81 9.53
CA LYS A 128 0.98 -22.36 10.78
C LYS A 128 0.43 -23.76 10.53
N THR A 129 0.76 -24.69 11.43
CA THR A 129 0.35 -26.09 11.31
C THR A 129 -0.82 -26.46 12.24
N ASP A 130 -1.20 -25.59 13.18
CA ASP A 130 -2.32 -25.82 14.09
C ASP A 130 -3.65 -25.34 13.46
N PRO A 131 -4.56 -26.26 13.02
CA PRO A 131 -5.79 -25.89 12.36
C PRO A 131 -6.73 -25.01 13.21
N LYS A 132 -6.62 -25.10 14.54
CA LYS A 132 -7.47 -24.32 15.46
C LYS A 132 -7.14 -22.83 15.48
N ARG A 133 -5.95 -22.45 14.99
CA ARG A 133 -5.50 -21.06 14.89
C ARG A 133 -5.82 -20.41 13.54
N LEU A 134 -6.36 -21.18 12.61
CA LEU A 134 -6.63 -20.78 11.22
C LEU A 134 -8.08 -20.36 10.98
N ILE A 135 -8.94 -20.35 12.03
CA ILE A 135 -10.37 -20.13 11.84
C ILE A 135 -10.75 -18.74 12.35
N HIS A 136 -11.07 -17.84 11.40
CA HIS A 136 -11.93 -16.71 11.70
C HIS A 136 -13.36 -17.19 11.70
N PRO A 137 -14.10 -17.11 12.84
CA PRO A 137 -15.48 -17.55 12.92
C PRO A 137 -16.41 -16.75 11.99
N PHE A 138 -16.07 -15.49 11.72
CA PHE A 138 -16.88 -14.60 10.91
C PHE A 138 -16.77 -14.89 9.40
N ASP A 139 -17.90 -15.25 8.78
CA ASP A 139 -17.93 -15.68 7.38
C ASP A 139 -18.59 -14.66 6.45
N LYS A 140 -19.61 -13.93 6.96
CA LYS A 140 -20.52 -13.19 6.08
C LYS A 140 -21.02 -11.87 6.64
N LEU A 141 -20.93 -10.82 5.84
CA LEU A 141 -21.58 -9.54 6.05
C LEU A 141 -22.66 -9.30 5.00
N SER A 142 -23.89 -8.99 5.45
CA SER A 142 -24.98 -8.58 4.55
C SER A 142 -25.28 -7.09 4.74
N VAL A 143 -25.15 -6.30 3.68
CA VAL A 143 -25.36 -4.85 3.71
C VAL A 143 -26.81 -4.52 3.37
N ILE A 144 -27.47 -3.71 4.21
CA ILE A 144 -28.84 -3.19 4.00
C ILE A 144 -28.74 -1.67 3.98
N ASN A 145 -28.55 -1.12 2.79
CA ASN A 145 -28.54 0.32 2.52
C ASN A 145 -29.03 0.56 1.09
N PRO A 146 -29.93 1.51 0.84
CA PRO A 146 -30.51 1.72 -0.48
C PRO A 146 -29.55 2.33 -1.51
N GLU A 147 -28.52 3.04 -1.06
CA GLU A 147 -27.58 3.76 -1.94
C GLU A 147 -26.40 2.87 -2.41
N VAL A 148 -26.14 1.76 -1.70
CA VAL A 148 -25.04 0.84 -2.05
C VAL A 148 -25.48 -0.16 -3.10
N GLU A 149 -24.77 -0.26 -4.20
CA GLU A 149 -24.98 -1.21 -5.28
C GLU A 149 -23.99 -2.40 -5.20
N MET A 150 -24.28 -3.52 -5.87
CA MET A 150 -23.36 -4.67 -5.89
C MET A 150 -22.02 -4.31 -6.54
N GLN A 151 -22.01 -3.46 -7.55
CA GLN A 151 -20.77 -3.00 -8.20
C GLN A 151 -19.85 -2.26 -7.23
N ASP A 152 -20.40 -1.51 -6.26
CA ASP A 152 -19.60 -0.85 -5.22
C ASP A 152 -18.89 -1.88 -4.33
N ILE A 153 -19.60 -2.95 -3.98
CA ILE A 153 -19.06 -4.06 -3.18
C ILE A 153 -18.01 -4.83 -3.97
N GLU A 154 -18.27 -5.15 -5.24
CA GLU A 154 -17.33 -5.83 -6.14
C GLU A 154 -16.04 -5.03 -6.29
N ARG A 155 -16.14 -3.71 -6.46
CA ARG A 155 -14.98 -2.81 -6.48
C ARG A 155 -14.16 -2.91 -5.19
N LEU A 156 -14.80 -2.88 -4.02
CA LEU A 156 -14.10 -3.02 -2.73
C LEU A 156 -13.41 -4.38 -2.60
N LEU A 157 -14.06 -5.46 -3.04
CA LEU A 157 -13.50 -6.81 -2.99
C LEU A 157 -12.24 -6.94 -3.86
N ILE A 158 -12.23 -6.32 -5.05
CA ILE A 158 -11.05 -6.29 -5.93
C ILE A 158 -9.90 -5.54 -5.26
N ILE A 159 -10.16 -4.36 -4.70
CA ILE A 159 -9.14 -3.54 -4.04
C ILE A 159 -8.60 -4.25 -2.80
N ALA A 160 -9.49 -4.79 -1.94
CA ALA A 160 -9.08 -5.54 -0.77
C ALA A 160 -8.26 -6.77 -1.12
N GLY A 161 -8.63 -7.49 -2.20
CA GLY A 161 -7.86 -8.62 -2.71
C GLY A 161 -6.46 -8.22 -3.21
N ALA A 162 -6.33 -7.06 -3.83
CA ALA A 162 -5.02 -6.52 -4.21
C ALA A 162 -4.17 -6.14 -2.99
N VAL A 163 -4.78 -5.56 -1.95
CA VAL A 163 -4.10 -5.29 -0.67
C VAL A 163 -3.64 -6.59 -0.02
N GLU A 164 -4.45 -7.66 -0.03
CA GLU A 164 -4.06 -8.98 0.48
C GLU A 164 -2.87 -9.55 -0.29
N LYS A 165 -2.88 -9.51 -1.65
CA LYS A 165 -1.74 -9.95 -2.47
C LYS A 165 -0.45 -9.19 -2.12
N CYS A 166 -0.53 -7.86 -1.95
CA CYS A 166 0.61 -7.06 -1.50
C CYS A 166 1.12 -7.52 -0.13
N LYS A 167 0.20 -7.72 0.83
CA LYS A 167 0.54 -8.16 2.20
C LYS A 167 1.14 -9.56 2.20
N ASP A 168 0.65 -10.47 1.38
CA ASP A 168 1.20 -11.82 1.24
C ASP A 168 2.66 -11.77 0.80
N LEU A 169 2.95 -11.02 -0.28
CA LEU A 169 4.31 -10.88 -0.80
C LEU A 169 5.28 -10.29 0.25
N VAL A 170 4.88 -9.23 0.95
CA VAL A 170 5.74 -8.58 1.96
C VAL A 170 5.91 -9.42 3.23
N ASN A 171 4.93 -10.25 3.58
CA ASN A 171 5.03 -11.15 4.73
C ASN A 171 5.84 -12.43 4.43
N GLU A 172 5.99 -12.81 3.13
CA GLU A 172 6.73 -14.01 2.76
C GLU A 172 8.18 -13.95 3.27
N PRO A 173 8.70 -15.06 3.86
CA PRO A 173 10.10 -15.12 4.24
C PRO A 173 10.99 -15.27 3.00
N TYR A 174 12.21 -14.74 3.08
CA TYR A 174 13.19 -14.79 1.98
C TYR A 174 13.43 -16.20 1.43
N CYS A 175 13.42 -17.23 2.28
CA CYS A 175 13.59 -18.62 1.84
C CYS A 175 12.50 -19.12 0.89
N SER A 176 11.36 -18.42 0.83
CA SER A 176 10.22 -18.70 -0.07
C SER A 176 10.10 -17.68 -1.19
N LEU A 177 10.60 -16.45 -1.00
CA LEU A 177 10.44 -15.35 -1.94
C LEU A 177 11.79 -14.64 -2.19
N ASN A 178 12.59 -15.18 -3.10
CA ASN A 178 13.75 -14.49 -3.68
C ASN A 178 13.34 -13.64 -4.90
N ALA A 179 14.29 -13.04 -5.63
CA ALA A 179 13.99 -12.18 -6.78
C ALA A 179 13.23 -12.92 -7.91
N GLU A 180 13.58 -14.17 -8.20
CA GLU A 180 12.86 -14.99 -9.19
C GLU A 180 11.46 -15.38 -8.70
N GLY A 181 11.29 -15.68 -7.40
CA GLY A 181 9.99 -15.92 -6.79
C GLY A 181 9.08 -14.70 -6.84
N LEU A 182 9.63 -13.51 -6.61
CA LEU A 182 8.89 -12.25 -6.74
C LEU A 182 8.44 -11.99 -8.19
N ALA A 183 9.34 -12.20 -9.16
CA ALA A 183 9.01 -12.10 -10.59
C ALA A 183 7.92 -13.11 -11.00
N ALA A 184 8.00 -14.35 -10.52
CA ALA A 184 6.97 -15.38 -10.78
C ALA A 184 5.62 -14.99 -10.18
N ALA A 185 5.59 -14.39 -8.99
CA ALA A 185 4.35 -13.85 -8.40
C ALA A 185 3.72 -12.75 -9.26
N PHE A 186 4.54 -11.82 -9.79
CA PHE A 186 4.06 -10.78 -10.70
C PHE A 186 3.54 -11.34 -12.03
N VAL A 187 4.17 -12.38 -12.56
CA VAL A 187 3.68 -13.12 -13.76
C VAL A 187 2.31 -13.72 -13.48
N ASN A 188 2.12 -14.38 -12.33
CA ASN A 188 0.84 -14.97 -11.97
C ASN A 188 -0.25 -13.89 -11.83
N MET A 189 0.03 -12.79 -11.12
CA MET A 189 -0.89 -11.65 -11.01
C MET A 189 -1.24 -11.06 -12.38
N SER A 190 -0.27 -10.96 -13.26
CA SER A 190 -0.46 -10.44 -14.62
C SER A 190 -1.39 -11.33 -15.44
N HIS A 191 -1.20 -12.66 -15.39
CA HIS A 191 -2.06 -13.61 -16.08
C HIS A 191 -3.51 -13.58 -15.55
N GLU A 192 -3.69 -13.48 -14.23
CA GLU A 192 -5.02 -13.37 -13.62
C GLU A 192 -5.79 -12.13 -14.10
N ALA A 193 -5.08 -11.00 -14.29
CA ALA A 193 -5.68 -9.71 -14.62
C ALA A 193 -5.59 -9.32 -16.11
N GLY A 194 -5.03 -10.19 -16.96
CA GLY A 194 -4.87 -9.90 -18.40
C GLY A 194 -3.85 -8.79 -18.69
N ILE A 195 -2.80 -8.70 -17.89
CA ILE A 195 -1.69 -7.76 -18.04
C ILE A 195 -0.57 -8.41 -18.85
N ASP A 196 0.01 -7.70 -19.81
CA ASP A 196 1.22 -8.14 -20.51
C ASP A 196 2.43 -8.03 -19.59
N VAL A 197 3.24 -9.09 -19.50
CA VAL A 197 4.38 -9.16 -18.58
C VAL A 197 5.62 -9.70 -19.25
N GLU A 198 6.74 -9.02 -19.04
CA GLU A 198 8.07 -9.44 -19.49
C GLU A 198 9.01 -9.50 -18.29
N VAL A 199 9.75 -10.60 -18.16
CA VAL A 199 10.77 -10.76 -17.10
C VAL A 199 12.14 -10.85 -17.75
N TRP A 200 13.03 -9.93 -17.39
CA TRP A 200 14.43 -10.02 -17.75
C TRP A 200 15.19 -10.75 -16.64
N HIS A 201 15.86 -11.82 -17.04
CA HIS A 201 16.81 -12.54 -16.20
C HIS A 201 18.22 -11.98 -16.37
N LYS A 202 19.17 -12.48 -15.58
CA LYS A 202 20.52 -11.96 -15.46
C LYS A 202 21.21 -11.68 -16.80
N ASP A 203 21.17 -12.62 -17.74
CA ASP A 203 21.83 -12.47 -19.06
C ASP A 203 21.31 -11.25 -19.83
N ARG A 204 19.99 -10.99 -19.75
CA ARG A 204 19.38 -9.83 -20.39
C ARG A 204 19.75 -8.55 -19.65
N ILE A 205 19.74 -8.55 -18.32
CA ILE A 205 20.13 -7.43 -17.47
C ILE A 205 21.58 -7.03 -17.72
N GLU A 206 22.49 -8.00 -17.88
CA GLU A 206 23.90 -7.77 -18.25
C GLU A 206 24.03 -7.16 -19.65
N LYS A 207 23.29 -7.67 -20.63
CA LYS A 207 23.27 -7.15 -22.00
C LYS A 207 22.77 -5.71 -22.06
N GLU A 208 21.75 -5.38 -21.29
CA GLU A 208 21.17 -4.03 -21.17
C GLU A 208 22.01 -3.11 -20.25
N LYS A 209 23.05 -3.64 -19.59
CA LYS A 209 23.98 -2.90 -18.73
C LYS A 209 23.32 -2.18 -17.56
N MET A 210 22.37 -2.82 -16.88
CA MET A 210 21.79 -2.30 -15.64
C MET A 210 22.79 -2.40 -14.49
N GLY A 211 23.72 -1.45 -14.46
CA GLY A 211 24.91 -1.50 -13.60
C GLY A 211 24.59 -1.40 -12.11
N GLY A 212 23.58 -0.64 -11.71
CA GLY A 212 23.14 -0.52 -10.34
C GLY A 212 22.55 -1.83 -9.81
N LEU A 213 21.66 -2.46 -10.58
CA LEU A 213 21.05 -3.75 -10.23
C LEU A 213 22.12 -4.86 -10.15
N LEU A 214 23.04 -4.90 -11.13
CA LEU A 214 24.12 -5.88 -11.16
C LEU A 214 25.13 -5.67 -10.03
N ALA A 215 25.44 -4.44 -9.65
CA ALA A 215 26.36 -4.15 -8.55
C ALA A 215 25.81 -4.63 -7.21
N VAL A 216 24.55 -4.34 -6.92
CA VAL A 216 23.90 -4.81 -5.68
C VAL A 216 23.81 -6.33 -5.66
N ASN A 217 23.51 -6.98 -6.80
CA ASN A 217 23.42 -8.45 -6.91
C ASN A 217 24.78 -9.16 -6.72
N LYS A 218 25.93 -8.50 -6.88
CA LYS A 218 27.25 -9.17 -6.81
C LYS A 218 27.47 -10.01 -5.54
N GLY A 219 26.85 -9.61 -4.43
CA GLY A 219 26.95 -10.33 -3.16
C GLY A 219 26.00 -11.51 -3.05
N SER A 220 25.01 -11.61 -3.91
CA SER A 220 23.98 -12.65 -3.88
C SER A 220 24.40 -13.93 -4.62
N VAL A 221 23.85 -15.06 -4.19
CA VAL A 221 23.89 -16.33 -4.93
C VAL A 221 22.69 -16.47 -5.87
N ASP A 222 21.59 -15.73 -5.61
CA ASP A 222 20.41 -15.73 -6.42
C ASP A 222 20.52 -14.69 -7.55
N PRO A 223 20.06 -15.00 -8.78
CA PRO A 223 20.12 -14.06 -9.88
C PRO A 223 19.13 -12.91 -9.70
N PRO A 224 19.44 -11.70 -10.22
CA PRO A 224 18.50 -10.59 -10.24
C PRO A 224 17.44 -10.79 -11.31
N THR A 225 16.30 -10.09 -11.15
CA THR A 225 15.28 -9.98 -12.18
C THR A 225 14.89 -8.53 -12.42
N PHE A 226 14.38 -8.23 -13.62
CA PHE A 226 13.75 -6.97 -13.93
C PHE A 226 12.41 -7.27 -14.61
N THR A 227 11.31 -7.04 -13.88
CA THR A 227 9.97 -7.34 -14.37
C THR A 227 9.30 -6.10 -14.91
N ILE A 228 8.69 -6.20 -16.09
CA ILE A 228 7.94 -5.14 -16.74
C ILE A 228 6.50 -5.61 -16.91
N MET A 229 5.54 -4.91 -16.31
CA MET A 229 4.11 -5.15 -16.45
C MET A 229 3.50 -4.04 -17.31
N ARG A 230 2.70 -4.38 -18.34
CA ARG A 230 2.06 -3.39 -19.22
C ARG A 230 0.55 -3.60 -19.26
N TYR A 231 -0.19 -2.61 -18.81
CA TYR A 231 -1.64 -2.55 -18.91
C TYR A 231 -2.03 -1.36 -19.78
N ASN A 232 -2.57 -1.62 -20.97
CA ASN A 232 -2.95 -0.58 -21.94
C ASN A 232 -4.28 -0.95 -22.62
N PRO A 233 -5.43 -0.64 -21.98
CA PRO A 233 -6.74 -0.89 -22.57
C PRO A 233 -7.00 0.04 -23.77
N ASN A 234 -7.86 -0.42 -24.71
CA ASN A 234 -8.14 0.32 -25.96
C ASN A 234 -8.78 1.71 -25.73
N ASP A 235 -9.42 1.92 -24.60
CA ASP A 235 -10.09 3.15 -24.19
C ASP A 235 -9.28 3.97 -23.19
N ALA A 236 -7.97 3.72 -23.08
CA ALA A 236 -7.08 4.48 -22.21
C ALA A 236 -7.15 5.98 -22.49
N VAL A 237 -7.30 6.77 -21.43
CA VAL A 237 -7.43 8.24 -21.52
C VAL A 237 -6.10 8.96 -21.73
N ASN A 238 -4.99 8.31 -21.40
CA ASN A 238 -3.63 8.83 -21.54
C ASN A 238 -2.88 8.10 -22.67
N SER A 239 -2.34 8.87 -23.61
CA SER A 239 -1.57 8.33 -24.74
C SER A 239 -0.14 7.94 -24.32
N GLN A 240 0.47 8.71 -23.43
CA GLN A 240 1.78 8.41 -22.84
C GLN A 240 1.54 7.61 -21.52
N PRO A 241 2.36 6.60 -21.24
CA PRO A 241 2.12 5.76 -20.06
C PRO A 241 2.41 6.51 -18.76
N ILE A 242 1.63 6.19 -17.72
CA ILE A 242 2.04 6.43 -16.34
C ILE A 242 2.93 5.26 -15.95
N VAL A 243 4.14 5.54 -15.50
CA VAL A 243 5.09 4.50 -15.11
C VAL A 243 5.14 4.40 -13.59
N LEU A 244 4.90 3.20 -13.07
CA LEU A 244 4.98 2.88 -11.65
C LEU A 244 6.24 2.04 -11.40
N VAL A 245 7.17 2.57 -10.61
CA VAL A 245 8.42 1.88 -10.29
C VAL A 245 8.38 1.41 -8.85
N GLY A 246 8.80 0.18 -8.57
CA GLY A 246 8.82 -0.34 -7.22
C GLY A 246 10.15 -0.97 -6.84
N LYS A 247 10.70 -0.59 -5.67
CA LYS A 247 11.87 -1.25 -5.09
C LYS A 247 11.57 -2.71 -4.81
N GLY A 248 12.32 -3.62 -5.42
CA GLY A 248 12.17 -5.06 -5.31
C GLY A 248 13.32 -5.75 -4.57
N LEU A 249 13.83 -5.14 -3.51
CA LEU A 249 14.91 -5.74 -2.72
C LEU A 249 14.35 -6.79 -1.75
N VAL A 250 14.42 -8.05 -2.13
CA VAL A 250 13.75 -9.15 -1.41
C VAL A 250 14.37 -9.46 -0.04
N TYR A 251 15.61 -9.03 0.19
CA TYR A 251 16.25 -9.02 1.52
C TYR A 251 17.44 -8.08 1.54
N ASP A 252 17.53 -7.22 2.55
CA ASP A 252 18.63 -6.28 2.70
C ASP A 252 19.43 -6.51 3.99
N THR A 253 20.72 -6.86 3.83
CA THR A 253 21.65 -6.96 4.96
C THR A 253 22.47 -5.69 5.18
N GLY A 254 22.37 -4.71 4.26
CA GLY A 254 23.27 -3.56 4.16
C GLY A 254 24.52 -3.85 3.33
N GLY A 255 24.73 -5.09 2.85
CA GLY A 255 25.95 -5.47 2.14
C GLY A 255 27.18 -5.42 3.06
N LEU A 256 28.31 -4.90 2.59
CA LEU A 256 29.53 -4.73 3.41
C LEU A 256 29.36 -3.67 4.51
N ASN A 257 28.46 -2.70 4.35
CA ASN A 257 28.01 -1.80 5.42
C ASN A 257 26.86 -2.45 6.20
N LEU A 258 27.17 -3.59 6.84
CA LEU A 258 26.20 -4.45 7.51
C LEU A 258 25.32 -3.67 8.50
N LYS A 259 23.99 -3.89 8.43
CA LYS A 259 23.03 -3.25 9.35
C LYS A 259 23.32 -3.60 10.80
N PRO A 260 23.43 -2.62 11.72
CA PRO A 260 23.72 -2.88 13.12
C PRO A 260 22.49 -3.33 13.91
N GLY A 261 22.68 -4.09 14.99
CA GLY A 261 21.64 -4.49 15.94
C GLY A 261 20.48 -5.23 15.26
N ASP A 262 19.26 -4.82 15.60
CA ASP A 262 18.01 -5.47 15.16
C ASP A 262 17.45 -4.91 13.85
N TYR A 263 18.15 -3.98 13.18
CA TYR A 263 17.66 -3.36 11.94
C TYR A 263 17.52 -4.33 10.76
N MET A 264 18.09 -5.54 10.87
CA MET A 264 17.98 -6.57 9.83
C MET A 264 16.74 -7.47 9.97
N ASN A 265 16.08 -7.49 11.12
CA ASN A 265 15.08 -8.51 11.46
C ASN A 265 13.90 -8.60 10.47
N ASP A 266 13.41 -7.47 9.99
CA ASP A 266 12.24 -7.42 9.11
C ASP A 266 12.59 -7.01 7.67
N MET A 267 13.87 -7.11 7.27
CA MET A 267 14.35 -6.67 5.94
C MET A 267 13.83 -7.51 4.76
N LYS A 268 13.00 -8.51 5.00
CA LYS A 268 12.14 -9.14 3.98
C LYS A 268 11.08 -8.17 3.42
N GLU A 269 10.76 -7.10 4.16
CA GLU A 269 9.81 -6.06 3.74
C GLU A 269 10.38 -5.13 2.66
N ASP A 270 11.67 -5.19 2.37
CA ASP A 270 12.38 -4.19 1.56
C ASP A 270 12.02 -4.24 0.07
N MET A 271 11.13 -5.12 -0.30
CA MET A 271 10.47 -5.22 -1.60
C MET A 271 9.01 -4.72 -1.59
N ALA A 272 8.58 -4.07 -0.50
CA ALA A 272 7.21 -3.60 -0.36
C ALA A 272 6.82 -2.56 -1.42
N GLY A 273 7.76 -1.77 -1.93
CA GLY A 273 7.53 -0.84 -3.03
C GLY A 273 7.09 -1.56 -4.32
N ALA A 274 7.78 -2.64 -4.69
CA ALA A 274 7.42 -3.45 -5.85
C ALA A 274 6.08 -4.17 -5.64
N ALA A 275 5.87 -4.76 -4.46
CA ALA A 275 4.62 -5.44 -4.12
C ALA A 275 3.42 -4.47 -4.17
N MET A 276 3.57 -3.26 -3.61
CA MET A 276 2.56 -2.20 -3.62
C MET A 276 2.18 -1.80 -5.04
N MET A 277 3.17 -1.44 -5.88
CA MET A 277 2.92 -0.96 -7.23
C MET A 277 2.36 -2.05 -8.15
N ALA A 278 2.89 -3.29 -8.09
CA ALA A 278 2.36 -4.41 -8.85
C ALA A 278 0.92 -4.76 -8.46
N SER A 279 0.60 -4.74 -7.16
CA SER A 279 -0.75 -4.99 -6.66
C SER A 279 -1.73 -3.88 -7.05
N ALA A 280 -1.28 -2.62 -7.12
CA ALA A 280 -2.09 -1.52 -7.61
C ALA A 280 -2.40 -1.67 -9.11
N ILE A 281 -1.42 -2.04 -9.94
CA ILE A 281 -1.63 -2.34 -11.38
C ILE A 281 -2.62 -3.51 -11.55
N TYR A 282 -2.47 -4.56 -10.74
CA TYR A 282 -3.42 -5.68 -10.73
C TYR A 282 -4.84 -5.22 -10.45
N ALA A 283 -5.05 -4.40 -9.39
CA ALA A 283 -6.38 -3.88 -9.07
C ALA A 283 -6.95 -3.02 -10.19
N VAL A 284 -6.16 -2.12 -10.77
CA VAL A 284 -6.55 -1.25 -11.88
C VAL A 284 -6.99 -2.07 -13.10
N ALA A 285 -6.27 -3.12 -13.44
CA ALA A 285 -6.63 -4.00 -14.54
C ALA A 285 -7.90 -4.81 -14.25
N CYS A 286 -8.06 -5.37 -13.05
CA CYS A 286 -9.27 -6.08 -12.64
C CYS A 286 -10.50 -5.16 -12.59
N LEU A 287 -10.34 -3.87 -12.27
CA LEU A 287 -11.39 -2.85 -12.32
C LEU A 287 -11.69 -2.36 -13.74
N GLY A 288 -10.85 -2.69 -14.72
CA GLY A 288 -10.99 -2.21 -16.09
C GLY A 288 -10.84 -0.70 -16.22
N LEU A 289 -9.99 -0.06 -15.40
CA LEU A 289 -9.80 1.38 -15.48
C LEU A 289 -9.12 1.78 -16.79
N PRO A 290 -9.60 2.84 -17.48
CA PRO A 290 -9.12 3.22 -18.80
C PRO A 290 -7.82 4.05 -18.73
N VAL A 291 -6.75 3.46 -18.23
CA VAL A 291 -5.44 4.11 -18.07
C VAL A 291 -4.31 3.22 -18.64
N ASN A 292 -3.39 3.84 -19.36
CA ASN A 292 -2.19 3.19 -19.86
C ASN A 292 -1.09 3.26 -18.79
N ILE A 293 -0.67 2.09 -18.28
CA ILE A 293 0.28 1.98 -17.17
C ILE A 293 1.38 0.98 -17.51
N ILE A 294 2.62 1.31 -17.10
CA ILE A 294 3.75 0.39 -17.14
C ILE A 294 4.34 0.28 -15.73
N GLY A 295 4.47 -0.94 -15.21
CA GLY A 295 5.19 -1.24 -13.98
C GLY A 295 6.62 -1.67 -14.26
N LEU A 296 7.60 -1.16 -13.50
CA LEU A 296 9.02 -1.51 -13.60
C LEU A 296 9.53 -1.97 -12.22
N PHE A 297 9.98 -3.21 -12.13
CA PHE A 297 10.33 -3.85 -10.86
C PHE A 297 11.72 -4.48 -10.90
N PRO A 298 12.79 -3.72 -10.61
CA PRO A 298 14.12 -4.27 -10.40
C PRO A 298 14.14 -5.08 -9.09
N ALA A 299 14.55 -6.34 -9.13
CA ALA A 299 14.56 -7.21 -7.96
C ALA A 299 15.90 -7.95 -7.78
N THR A 300 16.39 -7.94 -6.54
CA THR A 300 17.58 -8.64 -6.08
C THR A 300 17.57 -8.68 -4.55
N ASP A 301 18.61 -9.24 -3.94
CA ASP A 301 18.94 -9.06 -2.53
C ASP A 301 20.33 -8.43 -2.38
N ASN A 302 20.60 -7.81 -1.23
CA ASN A 302 21.87 -7.19 -0.87
C ASN A 302 22.57 -8.04 0.20
N ARG A 303 23.68 -8.68 -0.15
CA ARG A 303 24.39 -9.64 0.71
C ARG A 303 25.87 -9.32 0.88
N PRO A 304 26.44 -9.53 2.09
CA PRO A 304 27.88 -9.51 2.27
C PRO A 304 28.47 -10.83 1.79
N CYS A 305 29.40 -10.77 0.85
CA CYS A 305 30.23 -11.91 0.48
C CYS A 305 31.55 -11.47 -0.15
N GLY A 306 32.41 -12.40 -0.51
CA GLY A 306 33.74 -12.10 -1.09
C GLY A 306 33.68 -11.33 -2.42
N ASN A 307 32.54 -11.33 -3.09
CA ASN A 307 32.33 -10.67 -4.39
C ASN A 307 31.43 -9.43 -4.30
N ALA A 308 30.91 -9.09 -3.11
CA ALA A 308 30.03 -7.95 -2.92
C ALA A 308 30.70 -6.63 -3.34
N TYR A 309 29.90 -5.70 -3.87
CA TYR A 309 30.40 -4.35 -4.13
C TYR A 309 30.76 -3.63 -2.81
N ALA A 310 31.66 -2.66 -2.89
CA ALA A 310 32.26 -2.04 -1.72
C ALA A 310 32.17 -0.51 -1.79
N SER A 311 32.25 0.13 -0.62
CA SER A 311 32.45 1.57 -0.54
C SER A 311 33.76 1.97 -1.25
N GLY A 312 33.68 2.99 -2.11
CA GLY A 312 34.76 3.42 -3.01
C GLY A 312 34.66 2.83 -4.43
N ASP A 313 33.78 1.86 -4.69
CA ASP A 313 33.52 1.40 -6.05
C ASP A 313 32.84 2.49 -6.87
N ILE A 314 33.17 2.53 -8.18
CA ILE A 314 32.46 3.36 -9.16
C ILE A 314 31.59 2.46 -10.03
N ILE A 315 30.29 2.71 -10.03
CA ILE A 315 29.31 1.91 -10.77
C ILE A 315 28.84 2.70 -11.97
N ASN A 316 28.97 2.13 -13.17
CA ASN A 316 28.41 2.69 -14.38
C ASN A 316 26.94 2.24 -14.51
N MET A 317 26.01 3.19 -14.41
CA MET A 317 24.57 2.97 -14.42
C MET A 317 24.03 2.74 -15.83
N TYR A 318 22.74 2.38 -15.94
CA TYR A 318 22.07 2.07 -17.21
C TYR A 318 22.20 3.21 -18.25
N ASP A 319 22.11 4.48 -17.84
CA ASP A 319 22.23 5.63 -18.75
C ASP A 319 23.68 6.12 -18.95
N GLY A 320 24.66 5.42 -18.40
CA GLY A 320 26.08 5.75 -18.49
C GLY A 320 26.61 6.65 -17.36
N THR A 321 25.75 7.13 -16.46
CA THR A 321 26.17 7.89 -15.26
C THR A 321 27.09 7.04 -14.39
N ASN A 322 28.20 7.61 -13.90
CA ASN A 322 29.08 6.98 -12.96
C ASN A 322 28.74 7.38 -11.53
N VAL A 323 28.46 6.39 -10.68
CA VAL A 323 28.06 6.59 -9.28
C VAL A 323 29.15 6.07 -8.35
N GLU A 324 29.66 6.94 -7.46
CA GLU A 324 30.50 6.55 -6.35
C GLU A 324 29.66 5.89 -5.26
N VAL A 325 30.01 4.67 -4.88
CA VAL A 325 29.40 3.96 -3.74
C VAL A 325 30.05 4.44 -2.45
N VAL A 326 29.35 5.23 -1.67
CA VAL A 326 29.79 5.65 -0.33
C VAL A 326 29.29 4.68 0.74
N ASN A 327 28.08 4.14 0.54
CA ASN A 327 27.45 3.22 1.47
C ASN A 327 26.71 2.11 0.71
N THR A 328 27.06 0.86 0.99
CA THR A 328 26.39 -0.31 0.39
C THR A 328 25.00 -0.58 0.94
N ASP A 329 24.59 0.04 2.07
CA ASP A 329 23.24 0.06 2.63
C ASP A 329 22.36 1.17 1.99
N ALA A 330 22.84 1.75 0.90
CA ALA A 330 22.06 2.65 0.02
C ALA A 330 21.85 1.98 -1.37
N GLU A 331 21.55 0.71 -1.37
CA GLU A 331 21.39 -0.21 -2.50
C GLU A 331 20.07 -0.02 -3.24
N GLY A 332 18.98 0.27 -2.50
CA GLY A 332 17.64 0.42 -3.07
C GLY A 332 17.60 1.51 -4.13
N ARG A 333 18.24 2.65 -3.88
CA ARG A 333 18.32 3.72 -4.88
C ARG A 333 19.19 3.36 -6.09
N MET A 334 20.16 2.47 -5.94
CA MET A 334 20.98 1.98 -7.05
C MET A 334 20.15 1.16 -8.04
N ILE A 335 19.33 0.21 -7.53
CA ILE A 335 18.47 -0.59 -8.40
C ILE A 335 17.33 0.23 -9.02
N LEU A 336 16.78 1.20 -8.27
CA LEU A 336 15.74 2.10 -8.78
C LEU A 336 16.28 3.05 -9.87
N ALA A 337 17.52 3.51 -9.75
CA ALA A 337 18.13 4.42 -10.71
C ALA A 337 18.19 3.81 -12.12
N ASP A 338 18.52 2.53 -12.26
CA ASP A 338 18.49 1.84 -13.56
C ASP A 338 17.06 1.78 -14.14
N ALA A 339 16.07 1.50 -13.31
CA ALA A 339 14.67 1.47 -13.74
C ALA A 339 14.14 2.85 -14.15
N LEU A 340 14.51 3.90 -13.41
CA LEU A 340 14.16 5.29 -13.74
C LEU A 340 14.84 5.75 -15.02
N ALA A 341 16.12 5.41 -15.20
CA ALA A 341 16.84 5.69 -16.45
C ALA A 341 16.23 4.94 -17.65
N TYR A 342 15.82 3.68 -17.47
CA TYR A 342 15.09 2.90 -18.49
C TYR A 342 13.75 3.56 -18.85
N ALA A 343 13.04 4.13 -17.88
CA ALA A 343 11.75 4.79 -18.10
C ALA A 343 11.83 5.98 -19.07
N LYS A 344 12.99 6.65 -19.22
CA LYS A 344 13.18 7.72 -20.22
C LYS A 344 12.82 7.26 -21.64
N GLY A 345 13.18 6.02 -21.98
CA GLY A 345 12.88 5.42 -23.29
C GLY A 345 11.39 5.16 -23.55
N LEU A 346 10.55 5.18 -22.51
CA LEU A 346 9.11 4.98 -22.60
C LEU A 346 8.33 6.28 -22.81
N SER A 347 8.99 7.45 -22.74
CA SER A 347 8.38 8.79 -22.85
C SER A 347 7.15 8.94 -21.92
N PRO A 348 7.28 8.73 -20.60
CA PRO A 348 6.16 8.69 -19.69
C PRO A 348 5.51 10.06 -19.47
N GLU A 349 4.20 10.08 -19.24
CA GLU A 349 3.47 11.26 -18.79
C GLU A 349 3.84 11.62 -17.35
N LEU A 350 4.00 10.59 -16.52
CA LEU A 350 4.38 10.68 -15.11
C LEU A 350 5.10 9.40 -14.71
N VAL A 351 6.10 9.53 -13.86
CA VAL A 351 6.68 8.37 -13.13
C VAL A 351 6.46 8.55 -11.64
N VAL A 352 5.95 7.52 -10.99
CA VAL A 352 5.84 7.43 -9.53
C VAL A 352 6.62 6.21 -9.07
N ASP A 353 7.61 6.40 -8.20
CA ASP A 353 8.25 5.26 -7.55
C ASP A 353 7.84 5.11 -6.09
N ALA A 354 7.88 3.88 -5.58
CA ALA A 354 7.71 3.56 -4.18
C ALA A 354 8.83 2.67 -3.67
N ALA A 355 9.36 3.01 -2.52
CA ALA A 355 10.44 2.27 -1.89
C ALA A 355 10.42 2.38 -0.36
N THR A 356 10.77 1.30 0.32
CA THR A 356 11.22 1.28 1.72
C THR A 356 12.66 1.78 1.74
N LEU A 357 12.84 3.10 1.55
CA LEU A 357 14.14 3.61 1.14
C LEU A 357 15.00 4.13 2.27
N THR A 358 14.38 4.87 3.21
CA THR A 358 15.20 5.53 4.23
C THR A 358 14.59 5.43 5.64
N GLY A 359 15.44 5.09 6.60
CA GLY A 359 15.09 5.28 8.02
C GLY A 359 14.87 6.77 8.39
N ALA A 360 15.33 7.70 7.54
CA ALA A 360 15.08 9.13 7.72
C ALA A 360 13.61 9.47 7.52
N ALA A 361 12.93 8.92 6.53
CA ALA A 361 11.49 9.07 6.31
C ALA A 361 10.69 8.52 7.50
N ALA A 362 11.00 7.31 7.95
CA ALA A 362 10.35 6.69 9.10
C ALA A 362 10.52 7.52 10.38
N ARG A 363 11.70 8.11 10.61
CA ARG A 363 11.94 8.99 11.77
C ARG A 363 11.23 10.34 11.65
N ALA A 364 11.06 10.88 10.42
CA ALA A 364 10.47 12.19 10.20
C ALA A 364 8.97 12.24 10.47
N ILE A 365 8.23 11.25 9.99
CA ILE A 365 6.75 11.23 10.06
C ILE A 365 6.18 9.99 10.75
N GLY A 366 7.04 9.09 11.22
CA GLY A 366 6.61 7.83 11.84
C GLY A 366 5.84 6.95 10.85
N SER A 367 4.89 6.21 11.40
CA SER A 367 4.06 5.27 10.65
C SER A 367 2.65 5.82 10.36
N PHE A 368 2.54 7.15 10.15
CA PHE A 368 1.26 7.84 9.95
C PHE A 368 1.05 8.36 8.53
N GLY A 369 2.01 8.14 7.64
CA GLY A 369 1.95 8.59 6.26
C GLY A 369 3.21 8.22 5.48
N ILE A 370 3.20 8.55 4.21
CA ILE A 370 4.30 8.40 3.26
C ILE A 370 5.08 9.71 3.19
N ALA A 371 6.40 9.68 3.30
CA ALA A 371 7.25 10.82 3.00
C ALA A 371 7.47 10.90 1.49
N SER A 372 7.35 12.09 0.90
CA SER A 372 7.41 12.22 -0.55
C SER A 372 8.14 13.50 -0.99
N VAL A 373 8.74 13.44 -2.16
CA VAL A 373 9.25 14.58 -2.92
C VAL A 373 8.81 14.47 -4.37
N GLN A 374 8.80 15.59 -5.10
CA GLN A 374 8.44 15.61 -6.50
C GLN A 374 9.35 16.53 -7.32
N GLN A 375 9.44 16.29 -8.62
CA GLN A 375 10.10 17.12 -9.61
C GLN A 375 9.20 17.29 -10.83
N LYS A 376 8.82 18.52 -11.16
CA LYS A 376 7.93 18.88 -12.30
C LYS A 376 6.57 18.19 -12.28
N ALA A 377 6.07 17.79 -11.11
CA ALA A 377 4.84 16.96 -10.95
C ALA A 377 3.84 17.56 -9.96
N GLU A 378 3.81 18.88 -9.77
CA GLU A 378 3.00 19.57 -8.73
C GLU A 378 1.51 19.23 -8.82
N GLN A 379 0.96 19.18 -10.04
CA GLN A 379 -0.46 18.86 -10.25
C GLN A 379 -0.78 17.42 -9.87
N TYR A 380 0.08 16.47 -10.25
CA TYR A 380 -0.04 15.06 -9.89
C TYR A 380 0.13 14.84 -8.39
N MET A 381 1.10 15.52 -7.77
CA MET A 381 1.30 15.46 -6.32
C MET A 381 0.08 16.00 -5.56
N SER A 382 -0.53 17.08 -6.01
CA SER A 382 -1.76 17.61 -5.40
C SER A 382 -2.91 16.60 -5.46
N LEU A 383 -3.11 15.95 -6.62
CA LEU A 383 -4.12 14.91 -6.81
C LEU A 383 -3.82 13.67 -5.96
N LEU A 384 -2.57 13.23 -5.91
CA LEU A 384 -2.13 12.08 -5.13
C LEU A 384 -2.32 12.31 -3.62
N LYS A 385 -2.07 13.53 -3.13
CA LYS A 385 -2.35 13.93 -1.73
C LYS A 385 -3.84 13.90 -1.42
N GLN A 386 -4.69 14.35 -2.34
CA GLN A 386 -6.15 14.27 -2.20
C GLN A 386 -6.63 12.82 -2.12
N SER A 387 -6.12 11.95 -2.99
CA SER A 387 -6.38 10.50 -2.93
C SER A 387 -5.92 9.90 -1.60
N GLY A 388 -4.74 10.33 -1.11
CA GLY A 388 -4.22 9.91 0.19
C GLY A 388 -5.12 10.29 1.37
N GLU A 389 -5.81 11.43 1.31
CA GLU A 389 -6.83 11.80 2.30
C GLU A 389 -8.07 10.91 2.15
N THR A 390 -8.57 10.69 0.94
CA THR A 390 -9.76 9.88 0.66
C THR A 390 -9.64 8.46 1.23
N VAL A 391 -8.53 7.79 0.97
CA VAL A 391 -8.30 6.41 1.44
C VAL A 391 -7.59 6.34 2.80
N TYR A 392 -7.25 7.49 3.40
CA TYR A 392 -6.50 7.64 4.65
C TYR A 392 -5.09 7.02 4.61
N GLU A 393 -4.46 7.07 3.44
CA GLU A 393 -3.05 6.72 3.20
C GLU A 393 -2.28 8.00 2.85
N ARG A 394 -2.07 8.85 3.86
CA ARG A 394 -1.67 10.25 3.71
C ARG A 394 -0.21 10.42 3.29
N ILE A 395 0.06 11.55 2.61
CA ILE A 395 1.37 11.93 2.09
C ILE A 395 1.86 13.21 2.77
N ALA A 396 3.11 13.20 3.22
CA ALA A 396 3.85 14.37 3.65
C ALA A 396 4.88 14.73 2.58
N GLU A 397 4.63 15.81 1.84
CA GLU A 397 5.55 16.32 0.84
C GLU A 397 6.64 17.17 1.51
N PHE A 398 7.90 16.87 1.21
CA PHE A 398 9.08 17.55 1.72
C PHE A 398 9.63 18.55 0.69
N PRO A 399 10.38 19.59 1.14
CA PRO A 399 11.04 20.52 0.23
C PRO A 399 12.07 19.81 -0.64
N PHE A 400 12.19 20.26 -1.90
CA PHE A 400 13.09 19.64 -2.89
C PHE A 400 13.97 20.69 -3.57
N TRP A 401 14.62 21.55 -2.75
CA TRP A 401 15.42 22.69 -3.18
C TRP A 401 16.75 22.27 -3.83
N GLU A 402 17.29 23.10 -4.70
CA GLU A 402 18.53 22.85 -5.45
C GLU A 402 19.76 22.66 -4.54
N GLU A 403 19.78 23.28 -3.37
CA GLU A 403 20.86 23.15 -2.40
C GLU A 403 21.13 21.71 -1.96
N TYR A 404 20.12 20.85 -2.01
CA TYR A 404 20.30 19.42 -1.68
C TYR A 404 21.09 18.65 -2.71
N ASP A 405 21.24 19.14 -3.95
CA ASP A 405 22.05 18.50 -5.00
C ASP A 405 23.54 18.54 -4.65
N GLU A 406 23.98 19.56 -3.90
CA GLU A 406 25.37 19.67 -3.42
C GLU A 406 25.75 18.50 -2.49
N LEU A 407 24.78 17.94 -1.75
CA LEU A 407 25.01 16.88 -0.78
C LEU A 407 25.31 15.51 -1.42
N ILE A 408 25.01 15.34 -2.71
CA ILE A 408 25.25 14.09 -3.44
C ILE A 408 26.37 14.23 -4.51
N LYS A 409 27.08 15.36 -4.59
CA LYS A 409 28.22 15.54 -5.48
C LYS A 409 29.38 14.63 -5.05
N SER A 410 30.06 14.03 -6.02
CA SER A 410 31.29 13.26 -5.85
C SER A 410 32.51 14.04 -6.36
N ASP A 411 33.66 13.81 -5.77
CA ASP A 411 34.92 14.35 -6.26
C ASP A 411 35.57 13.48 -7.36
N ILE A 412 35.09 12.24 -7.53
CA ILE A 412 35.72 11.22 -8.40
C ILE A 412 34.75 10.57 -9.38
N ALA A 413 33.46 10.85 -9.27
CA ALA A 413 32.40 10.36 -10.17
C ALA A 413 31.38 11.47 -10.44
N ASP A 414 30.34 11.19 -11.21
CA ASP A 414 29.30 12.17 -11.50
C ASP A 414 28.49 12.53 -10.27
N ILE A 415 28.10 11.51 -9.49
CA ILE A 415 27.39 11.65 -8.22
C ILE A 415 27.82 10.52 -7.25
N LYS A 416 27.45 10.64 -5.97
CA LYS A 416 27.60 9.57 -4.98
C LYS A 416 26.26 9.05 -4.51
N ASN A 417 26.19 7.76 -4.16
CA ASN A 417 24.92 7.10 -3.81
C ASN A 417 24.36 7.50 -2.45
N CYS A 418 25.11 8.20 -1.60
CA CYS A 418 24.64 8.59 -0.26
C CYS A 418 25.15 9.99 0.08
N GLY A 419 24.26 10.85 0.58
CA GLY A 419 24.58 12.14 1.17
C GLY A 419 25.02 12.02 2.63
N ALA A 420 25.10 13.16 3.32
CA ALA A 420 25.30 13.21 4.77
C ALA A 420 24.07 12.65 5.53
N ALA A 421 24.17 12.58 6.87
CA ALA A 421 23.08 12.06 7.71
C ALA A 421 21.83 12.99 7.69
N GLU A 422 22.04 14.28 7.45
CA GLU A 422 21.00 15.28 7.37
C GLU A 422 20.21 15.12 6.06
N ALA A 423 18.89 15.40 6.12
CA ALA A 423 17.98 15.36 4.98
C ALA A 423 18.00 14.03 4.18
N GLY A 424 18.27 12.90 4.82
CA GLY A 424 18.53 11.62 4.17
C GLY A 424 17.45 11.16 3.19
N MET A 425 16.17 11.42 3.48
CA MET A 425 15.05 11.15 2.57
C MET A 425 15.10 12.06 1.33
N ILE A 426 15.38 13.36 1.53
CA ILE A 426 15.44 14.34 0.43
C ILE A 426 16.64 14.06 -0.49
N THR A 427 17.82 13.77 0.09
CA THR A 427 19.03 13.42 -0.68
C THR A 427 18.88 12.10 -1.44
N ALA A 428 18.14 11.14 -0.87
CA ALA A 428 17.76 9.91 -1.59
C ALA A 428 16.87 10.23 -2.79
N GLY A 429 15.86 11.08 -2.62
CA GLY A 429 15.03 11.58 -3.71
C GLY A 429 15.82 12.32 -4.76
N LYS A 430 16.79 13.19 -4.36
CA LYS A 430 17.69 13.90 -5.30
C LYS A 430 18.54 12.94 -6.12
N PHE A 431 19.09 11.91 -5.48
CA PHE A 431 19.82 10.86 -6.20
C PHE A 431 18.94 10.21 -7.27
N LEU A 432 17.70 9.82 -6.92
CA LEU A 432 16.77 9.21 -7.87
C LEU A 432 16.36 10.18 -8.98
N ALA A 433 16.06 11.44 -8.65
CA ALA A 433 15.67 12.47 -9.61
C ALA A 433 16.78 12.78 -10.63
N HIS A 434 18.06 12.54 -10.33
CA HIS A 434 19.16 12.67 -11.29
C HIS A 434 18.96 11.77 -12.53
N PHE A 435 18.30 10.62 -12.37
CA PHE A 435 18.04 9.66 -13.45
C PHE A 435 16.71 9.91 -14.18
N THR A 436 16.09 11.09 -13.97
CA THR A 436 14.79 11.44 -14.56
C THR A 436 14.89 12.71 -15.41
N ASP A 437 14.08 12.79 -16.47
CA ASP A 437 13.91 14.02 -17.29
C ASP A 437 12.42 14.37 -17.51
N TYR A 438 11.52 13.60 -16.89
CA TYR A 438 10.06 13.63 -16.95
C TYR A 438 9.44 14.07 -15.61
N PRO A 439 8.12 14.34 -15.52
CA PRO A 439 7.43 14.55 -14.24
C PRO A 439 7.58 13.34 -13.32
N TYR A 440 8.06 13.58 -12.09
CA TYR A 440 8.49 12.51 -11.19
C TYR A 440 8.03 12.73 -9.75
N ILE A 441 7.56 11.64 -9.11
CA ILE A 441 7.19 11.58 -7.69
C ILE A 441 7.89 10.38 -7.03
N HIS A 442 8.57 10.62 -5.93
CA HIS A 442 9.13 9.59 -5.07
C HIS A 442 8.30 9.42 -3.80
N LEU A 443 7.94 8.16 -3.48
CA LEU A 443 7.21 7.76 -2.28
C LEU A 443 8.11 6.90 -1.39
N ASP A 444 8.60 7.47 -0.29
CA ASP A 444 9.35 6.71 0.72
C ASP A 444 8.36 6.10 1.73
N ILE A 445 8.13 4.80 1.60
CA ILE A 445 7.18 4.03 2.39
C ILE A 445 7.80 3.29 3.58
N ALA A 446 9.07 3.55 3.91
CA ALA A 446 9.80 2.86 4.99
C ALA A 446 9.09 2.91 6.36
N GLY A 447 8.31 3.97 6.63
CA GLY A 447 7.58 4.09 7.90
C GLY A 447 6.24 3.37 7.95
N VAL A 448 5.71 2.91 6.79
CA VAL A 448 4.34 2.39 6.69
C VAL A 448 4.23 1.00 6.09
N ALA A 449 5.32 0.41 5.60
CA ALA A 449 5.31 -0.90 4.91
C ALA A 449 4.93 -2.04 5.85
N MET A 450 5.43 -2.03 7.09
CA MET A 450 5.21 -3.07 8.09
C MET A 450 4.90 -2.49 9.48
N PHE A 451 4.07 -3.18 10.26
CA PHE A 451 3.72 -2.78 11.63
C PHE A 451 4.02 -3.88 12.65
N ASP A 452 4.70 -3.53 13.73
CA ASP A 452 4.99 -4.44 14.85
C ASP A 452 3.75 -4.90 15.62
N LYS A 453 2.66 -4.13 15.55
CA LYS A 453 1.42 -4.37 16.28
C LYS A 453 0.22 -4.10 15.38
N LYS A 454 -0.89 -4.78 15.68
CA LYS A 454 -2.19 -4.48 15.07
C LYS A 454 -2.56 -3.00 15.30
N ARG A 455 -3.04 -2.36 14.25
CA ARG A 455 -3.54 -0.97 14.25
C ARG A 455 -4.92 -0.94 13.63
N ASP A 456 -5.93 -0.69 14.43
CA ASP A 456 -7.32 -0.63 13.99
C ASP A 456 -7.69 -1.81 13.05
N TYR A 457 -7.89 -1.53 11.76
CA TYR A 457 -8.21 -2.52 10.73
C TYR A 457 -6.97 -3.09 10.01
N THR A 458 -5.76 -2.61 10.33
CA THR A 458 -4.52 -3.16 9.77
C THR A 458 -3.90 -4.13 10.74
N GLY A 459 -3.62 -5.36 10.32
CA GLY A 459 -2.99 -6.39 11.14
C GLY A 459 -1.53 -6.06 11.51
N LYS A 460 -0.92 -6.94 12.32
CA LYS A 460 0.53 -6.98 12.49
C LYS A 460 1.18 -7.51 11.21
N GLY A 461 2.39 -7.05 10.89
CA GLY A 461 3.14 -7.43 9.69
C GLY A 461 2.89 -6.45 8.55
N ALA A 462 2.91 -6.93 7.34
CA ALA A 462 2.71 -6.13 6.13
C ALA A 462 1.39 -5.34 6.17
N SER A 463 1.48 -4.06 5.84
CA SER A 463 0.32 -3.15 5.90
C SER A 463 -0.50 -3.12 4.62
N GLY A 464 0.14 -3.32 3.46
CA GLY A 464 -0.44 -3.08 2.14
C GLY A 464 -0.69 -1.59 1.87
N TYR A 465 -0.08 -0.70 2.67
CA TYR A 465 -0.21 0.75 2.56
C TYR A 465 0.28 1.23 1.19
N GLY A 466 -0.50 2.09 0.55
CA GLY A 466 -0.21 2.66 -0.76
C GLY A 466 -0.95 1.98 -1.92
N VAL A 467 -1.40 0.73 -1.81
CA VAL A 467 -2.17 0.07 -2.86
C VAL A 467 -3.47 0.84 -3.14
N ARG A 468 -4.25 1.15 -2.11
CA ARG A 468 -5.50 1.91 -2.22
C ARG A 468 -5.26 3.33 -2.72
N LEU A 469 -4.18 3.95 -2.25
CA LEU A 469 -3.75 5.28 -2.67
C LEU A 469 -3.52 5.36 -4.19
N ILE A 470 -2.74 4.44 -4.75
CA ILE A 470 -2.42 4.44 -6.19
C ILE A 470 -3.66 4.11 -7.02
N VAL A 471 -4.51 3.18 -6.57
CA VAL A 471 -5.77 2.86 -7.27
C VAL A 471 -6.69 4.08 -7.32
N ASP A 472 -6.93 4.75 -6.18
CA ASP A 472 -7.78 5.95 -6.11
C ASP A 472 -7.22 7.11 -6.95
N PHE A 473 -5.90 7.32 -6.92
CA PHE A 473 -5.22 8.31 -7.74
C PHE A 473 -5.44 8.08 -9.24
N LEU A 474 -5.24 6.85 -9.72
CA LEU A 474 -5.40 6.50 -11.13
C LEU A 474 -6.87 6.56 -11.58
N GLU A 475 -7.80 6.15 -10.73
CA GLU A 475 -9.25 6.27 -10.99
C GLU A 475 -9.69 7.73 -11.09
N THR A 476 -9.18 8.58 -10.18
CA THR A 476 -9.45 10.03 -10.19
C THR A 476 -8.85 10.70 -11.44
N LEU A 477 -7.63 10.33 -11.82
CA LEU A 477 -6.98 10.82 -13.02
C LEU A 477 -7.77 10.44 -14.28
N ALA A 478 -8.20 9.18 -14.40
CA ALA A 478 -9.04 8.72 -15.50
C ALA A 478 -10.38 9.48 -15.60
N SER A 479 -10.97 9.79 -14.45
CA SER A 479 -12.24 10.52 -14.37
C SER A 479 -12.11 11.99 -14.78
N ASN A 480 -11.00 12.63 -14.43
CA ASN A 480 -10.72 14.04 -14.76
C ASN A 480 -10.39 14.23 -16.25
N SER A 481 -9.76 13.25 -16.89
CA SER A 481 -9.41 13.30 -18.32
C SER A 481 -10.62 13.13 -19.26
N LYS A 482 -11.76 12.67 -18.73
CA LYS A 482 -13.03 12.56 -19.49
C LYS A 482 -13.87 13.84 -19.47
N LYS A 483 -13.53 14.82 -18.66
CA LYS A 483 -14.22 16.13 -18.58
C LYS A 483 -13.54 17.17 -19.47
#